data_636d0503e4298cff740f5c469a4c9645
#
_entry.id   636d0503e4298cff740f5c469a4c9645
#
_cell.length_a   1.000
_cell.length_b   1.000
_cell.length_c   1.000
_cell.angle_alpha   90.00
_cell.angle_beta   90.00
_cell.angle_gamma   90.00
#
_symmetry.space_group_name_H-M   'P 1'
#
loop_
_entity.id
_entity.type
_entity.pdbx_description
1 polymer ?
#
loop_
_entity_poly.entity_id
_entity_poly.type
_entity_poly.pdbx_seq_one_letter_code
_entity_poly.pdbx_strand_id
1 'polypeptide(L)'
;MLTEREEAYRVLLLWQKEGTFIKESGIPPFAMEVALGVCRRHLYLQYFIKSLVKKMPSVEACTILEMGLFQMFFMDVPDYAAIDSCVELAKSANLGEGTVRLTNAVLRSARRAGMPELPSQRVRRVSIENSIPEWLVRRWFDVYGGDRAESIARSTLERPVEWIRVNLQKTSAPVLAEKIGVTGASILYDRFIEIPRDVGVKVLLALPEFSAGMFSFQNPSAYDVVKLLDAKPGMKVWDACAAPGGKTALLAEMDPTLDIHASDSSEFRLEKMQDLISRLGLTNVKLSHIDVLNAADTVVEETFDRILLDVPCSNMGVIARRPESVYRLTPESIAELSKLQYEILERASKMIKPEGRLVYATCSPDPAETTQIINRFVKAHPEFVKVGDPMLPGSRDARLDGFFAQALERKES
;
A
#
# COMPACT_ATOMS: atom_id res chain seq x y z
N MET A 1 -5.92 30.46 -10.60
CA MET A 1 -5.81 29.29 -9.70
C MET A 1 -6.64 28.20 -10.32
N LEU A 2 -6.13 26.96 -10.45
CA LEU A 2 -6.89 25.85 -10.99
C LEU A 2 -8.03 25.50 -10.03
N THR A 3 -9.16 25.07 -10.58
CA THR A 3 -10.21 24.45 -9.75
C THR A 3 -9.77 23.08 -9.25
N GLU A 4 -10.34 22.58 -8.17
CA GLU A 4 -9.99 21.24 -7.65
C GLU A 4 -10.23 20.13 -8.68
N ARG A 5 -11.21 20.30 -9.58
CA ARG A 5 -11.45 19.36 -10.68
C ARG A 5 -10.40 19.43 -11.78
N GLU A 6 -9.88 20.61 -12.08
CA GLU A 6 -8.74 20.77 -13.00
C GLU A 6 -7.47 20.14 -12.43
N GLU A 7 -7.25 20.26 -11.13
CA GLU A 7 -6.13 19.58 -10.46
C GLU A 7 -6.26 18.06 -10.50
N ALA A 8 -7.45 17.52 -10.21
CA ALA A 8 -7.73 16.08 -10.33
C ALA A 8 -7.51 15.59 -11.77
N TYR A 9 -8.01 16.33 -12.76
CA TYR A 9 -7.85 16.01 -14.18
C TYR A 9 -6.36 15.97 -14.59
N ARG A 10 -5.59 16.98 -14.21
CA ARG A 10 -4.15 17.04 -14.49
C ARG A 10 -3.40 15.85 -13.92
N VAL A 11 -3.67 15.50 -12.65
CA VAL A 11 -3.02 14.37 -11.98
C VAL A 11 -3.41 13.04 -12.60
N LEU A 12 -4.70 12.85 -12.96
CA LEU A 12 -5.18 11.66 -13.65
C LEU A 12 -4.53 11.49 -15.03
N LEU A 13 -4.36 12.58 -15.79
CA LEU A 13 -3.67 12.53 -17.08
C LEU A 13 -2.19 12.15 -16.92
N LEU A 14 -1.48 12.71 -15.94
CA LEU A 14 -0.10 12.33 -15.64
C LEU A 14 0.01 10.86 -15.25
N TRP A 15 -0.91 10.37 -14.41
CA TRP A 15 -0.97 8.97 -14.07
C TRP A 15 -1.20 8.08 -15.31
N GLN A 16 -2.18 8.39 -16.15
CA GLN A 16 -2.51 7.58 -17.33
C GLN A 16 -1.41 7.61 -18.41
N LYS A 17 -0.70 8.74 -18.59
CA LYS A 17 0.33 8.91 -19.62
C LYS A 17 1.74 8.50 -19.16
N GLU A 18 2.07 8.78 -17.91
CA GLU A 18 3.43 8.67 -17.37
C GLU A 18 3.54 7.68 -16.18
N GLY A 19 2.41 7.18 -15.69
CA GLY A 19 2.38 6.27 -14.55
C GLY A 19 2.75 6.93 -13.21
N THR A 20 2.58 8.24 -13.04
CA THR A 20 2.91 8.95 -11.79
C THR A 20 2.02 8.49 -10.62
N PHE A 21 2.51 8.64 -9.38
CA PHE A 21 1.72 8.31 -8.19
C PHE A 21 0.79 9.46 -7.80
N ILE A 22 -0.52 9.18 -7.71
CA ILE A 22 -1.56 10.17 -7.41
C ILE A 22 -1.37 10.78 -6.02
N LYS A 23 -1.08 9.96 -5.00
CA LYS A 23 -0.90 10.44 -3.61
C LYS A 23 0.27 11.41 -3.41
N GLU A 24 1.25 11.36 -4.28
CA GLU A 24 2.44 12.21 -4.20
C GLU A 24 2.22 13.60 -4.83
N SER A 25 1.07 13.83 -5.45
CA SER A 25 0.75 15.08 -6.17
C SER A 25 0.47 16.28 -5.29
N GLY A 26 0.16 16.08 -4.01
CA GLY A 26 -0.11 17.17 -3.05
C GLY A 26 -1.39 17.99 -3.29
N ILE A 27 -2.31 17.51 -4.14
CA ILE A 27 -3.57 18.20 -4.48
C ILE A 27 -4.55 18.30 -3.30
N PRO A 28 -5.56 19.21 -3.36
CA PRO A 28 -6.59 19.35 -2.35
C PRO A 28 -7.41 18.08 -2.09
N PRO A 29 -8.06 17.95 -0.91
CA PRO A 29 -8.78 16.74 -0.51
C PRO A 29 -9.85 16.27 -1.50
N PHE A 30 -10.68 17.16 -2.01
CA PHE A 30 -11.71 16.80 -2.99
C PHE A 30 -11.09 16.32 -4.31
N ALA A 31 -10.07 17.02 -4.81
CA ALA A 31 -9.33 16.61 -6.01
C ALA A 31 -8.68 15.23 -5.81
N MET A 32 -8.11 14.97 -4.62
CA MET A 32 -7.52 13.69 -4.26
C MET A 32 -8.59 12.57 -4.22
N GLU A 33 -9.76 12.83 -3.66
CA GLU A 33 -10.86 11.86 -3.61
C GLU A 33 -11.34 11.49 -5.01
N VAL A 34 -11.55 12.50 -5.89
CA VAL A 34 -11.91 12.26 -7.30
C VAL A 34 -10.80 11.46 -8.00
N ALA A 35 -9.55 11.87 -7.89
CA ALA A 35 -8.45 11.22 -8.60
C ALA A 35 -8.23 9.76 -8.16
N LEU A 36 -8.16 9.50 -6.85
CA LEU A 36 -8.03 8.13 -6.33
C LEU A 36 -9.27 7.28 -6.60
N GLY A 37 -10.46 7.87 -6.55
CA GLY A 37 -11.71 7.18 -6.83
C GLY A 37 -11.82 6.76 -8.29
N VAL A 38 -11.50 7.64 -9.22
CA VAL A 38 -11.41 7.32 -10.66
C VAL A 38 -10.39 6.22 -10.90
N CYS A 39 -9.18 6.36 -10.36
CA CYS A 39 -8.14 5.35 -10.50
C CYS A 39 -8.59 3.99 -9.96
N ARG A 40 -9.20 3.94 -8.77
CA ARG A 40 -9.71 2.71 -8.14
C ARG A 40 -10.79 2.03 -8.96
N ARG A 41 -11.52 2.77 -9.79
CA ARG A 41 -12.62 2.25 -10.61
C ARG A 41 -12.36 2.38 -12.11
N HIS A 42 -11.13 2.58 -12.52
CA HIS A 42 -10.75 2.92 -13.89
C HIS A 42 -11.31 1.92 -14.93
N LEU A 43 -11.09 0.61 -14.75
CA LEU A 43 -11.57 -0.39 -15.71
C LEU A 43 -13.10 -0.46 -15.77
N TYR A 44 -13.77 -0.27 -14.62
CA TYR A 44 -15.23 -0.20 -14.58
C TYR A 44 -15.74 1.04 -15.32
N LEU A 45 -15.13 2.20 -15.08
CA LEU A 45 -15.52 3.45 -15.75
C LEU A 45 -15.24 3.40 -17.27
N GLN A 46 -14.12 2.82 -17.68
CA GLN A 46 -13.82 2.55 -19.09
C GLN A 46 -14.86 1.62 -19.73
N TYR A 47 -15.25 0.56 -19.04
CA TYR A 47 -16.31 -0.34 -19.50
C TYR A 47 -17.65 0.37 -19.61
N PHE A 48 -17.98 1.25 -18.66
CA PHE A 48 -19.18 2.06 -18.69
C PHE A 48 -19.18 3.02 -19.89
N ILE A 49 -18.10 3.77 -20.13
CA ILE A 49 -17.97 4.64 -21.29
C ILE A 49 -18.16 3.83 -22.57
N LYS A 50 -17.50 2.67 -22.69
CA LYS A 50 -17.58 1.79 -23.86
C LYS A 50 -19.00 1.32 -24.16
N SER A 51 -19.86 1.15 -23.16
CA SER A 51 -21.27 0.79 -23.36
C SER A 51 -22.12 1.93 -23.96
N LEU A 52 -21.65 3.18 -23.86
CA LEU A 52 -22.37 4.37 -24.27
C LEU A 52 -21.88 4.98 -25.60
N VAL A 53 -20.69 4.58 -26.06
CA VAL A 53 -20.05 5.16 -27.26
C VAL A 53 -19.74 4.10 -28.32
N LYS A 54 -19.83 4.47 -29.60
CA LYS A 54 -19.46 3.58 -30.71
C LYS A 54 -17.93 3.37 -30.82
N LYS A 55 -17.16 4.39 -30.48
CA LYS A 55 -15.69 4.41 -30.50
C LYS A 55 -15.20 5.14 -29.24
N MET A 56 -14.19 4.56 -28.58
CA MET A 56 -13.58 5.20 -27.42
C MET A 56 -12.99 6.57 -27.80
N PRO A 57 -13.28 7.61 -27.01
CA PRO A 57 -12.69 8.94 -27.20
C PRO A 57 -11.19 8.96 -26.90
N SER A 58 -10.55 10.14 -27.05
CA SER A 58 -9.16 10.35 -26.62
C SER A 58 -9.00 10.15 -25.11
N VAL A 59 -7.78 9.95 -24.66
CA VAL A 59 -7.46 9.78 -23.21
C VAL A 59 -7.96 10.98 -22.42
N GLU A 60 -7.79 12.20 -22.95
CA GLU A 60 -8.24 13.43 -22.32
C GLU A 60 -9.76 13.46 -22.12
N ALA A 61 -10.50 13.12 -23.15
CA ALA A 61 -11.96 13.06 -23.08
C ALA A 61 -12.45 11.91 -22.19
N CYS A 62 -11.82 10.73 -22.26
CA CYS A 62 -12.11 9.62 -21.39
C CYS A 62 -11.89 9.98 -19.90
N THR A 63 -10.80 10.65 -19.57
CA THR A 63 -10.50 11.09 -18.20
C THR A 63 -11.61 11.99 -17.65
N ILE A 64 -12.09 12.95 -18.43
CA ILE A 64 -13.22 13.82 -18.03
C ILE A 64 -14.50 13.02 -17.85
N LEU A 65 -14.79 12.07 -18.75
CA LEU A 65 -15.95 11.19 -18.64
C LEU A 65 -15.87 10.29 -17.41
N GLU A 66 -14.70 9.72 -17.12
CA GLU A 66 -14.47 8.93 -15.91
C GLU A 66 -14.70 9.75 -14.63
N MET A 67 -14.21 10.99 -14.60
CA MET A 67 -14.45 11.91 -13.47
C MET A 67 -15.95 12.23 -13.32
N GLY A 68 -16.65 12.45 -14.41
CA GLY A 68 -18.10 12.71 -14.40
C GLY A 68 -18.88 11.50 -13.88
N LEU A 69 -18.64 10.33 -14.45
CA LEU A 69 -19.28 9.08 -14.03
C LEU A 69 -18.98 8.74 -12.58
N PHE A 70 -17.71 8.92 -12.13
CA PHE A 70 -17.36 8.69 -10.75
C PHE A 70 -18.11 9.60 -9.79
N GLN A 71 -18.18 10.90 -10.08
CA GLN A 71 -18.93 11.86 -9.27
C GLN A 71 -20.44 11.55 -9.22
N MET A 72 -21.05 11.15 -10.35
CA MET A 72 -22.48 10.85 -10.43
C MET A 72 -22.88 9.54 -9.72
N PHE A 73 -22.07 8.50 -9.78
CA PHE A 73 -22.46 7.17 -9.33
C PHE A 73 -21.76 6.68 -8.07
N PHE A 74 -20.68 7.34 -7.63
CA PHE A 74 -19.84 6.90 -6.52
C PHE A 74 -19.50 7.99 -5.50
N MET A 75 -19.98 9.23 -5.73
CA MET A 75 -19.89 10.34 -4.79
C MET A 75 -21.27 10.92 -4.53
N ASP A 76 -21.42 11.64 -3.42
CA ASP A 76 -22.64 12.40 -3.14
C ASP A 76 -22.61 13.78 -3.82
N VAL A 77 -22.53 13.76 -5.16
CA VAL A 77 -22.55 14.96 -6.01
C VAL A 77 -23.79 14.93 -6.90
N PRO A 78 -24.62 16.00 -6.88
CA PRO A 78 -25.79 16.05 -7.76
C PRO A 78 -25.41 15.89 -9.24
N ASP A 79 -26.14 15.05 -9.97
CA ASP A 79 -25.85 14.71 -11.38
C ASP A 79 -25.63 15.94 -12.27
N TYR A 80 -26.50 16.98 -12.12
CA TYR A 80 -26.38 18.20 -12.91
C TYR A 80 -25.05 18.92 -12.65
N ALA A 81 -24.61 18.96 -11.40
CA ALA A 81 -23.35 19.61 -11.00
C ALA A 81 -22.13 18.85 -11.53
N ALA A 82 -22.17 17.52 -11.49
CA ALA A 82 -21.12 16.67 -12.08
C ALA A 82 -21.04 16.85 -13.60
N ILE A 83 -22.19 16.86 -14.30
CA ILE A 83 -22.24 17.04 -15.75
C ILE A 83 -21.74 18.43 -16.16
N ASP A 84 -22.26 19.49 -15.54
CA ASP A 84 -21.93 20.86 -15.92
C ASP A 84 -20.43 21.14 -15.64
N SER A 85 -19.91 20.71 -14.52
CA SER A 85 -18.47 20.87 -14.20
C SER A 85 -17.55 20.11 -15.16
N CYS A 86 -17.93 18.93 -15.65
CA CYS A 86 -17.16 18.19 -16.65
C CYS A 86 -17.22 18.85 -18.03
N VAL A 87 -18.36 19.44 -18.40
CA VAL A 87 -18.50 20.22 -19.63
C VAL A 87 -17.61 21.46 -19.60
N GLU A 88 -17.61 22.20 -18.48
CA GLU A 88 -16.72 23.36 -18.31
C GLU A 88 -15.24 22.95 -18.31
N LEU A 89 -14.90 21.82 -17.66
CA LEU A 89 -13.55 21.27 -17.70
C LEU A 89 -13.10 20.93 -19.13
N ALA A 90 -13.98 20.37 -19.97
CA ALA A 90 -13.67 20.10 -21.37
C ALA A 90 -13.43 21.37 -22.18
N LYS A 91 -14.13 22.49 -21.85
CA LYS A 91 -13.90 23.80 -22.43
C LYS A 91 -12.57 24.41 -21.99
N SER A 92 -12.31 24.44 -20.67
CA SER A 92 -11.07 25.02 -20.10
C SER A 92 -9.81 24.25 -20.54
N ALA A 93 -9.93 22.95 -20.77
CA ALA A 93 -8.85 22.12 -21.30
C ALA A 93 -8.68 22.25 -22.83
N ASN A 94 -9.45 23.11 -23.50
CA ASN A 94 -9.38 23.37 -24.95
C ASN A 94 -9.50 22.10 -25.84
N LEU A 95 -10.36 21.15 -25.47
CA LEU A 95 -10.51 19.87 -26.18
C LEU A 95 -11.37 19.96 -27.44
N GLY A 96 -11.82 21.17 -27.81
CA GLY A 96 -12.65 21.46 -28.97
C GLY A 96 -14.15 21.17 -28.73
N GLU A 97 -14.99 21.85 -29.49
CA GLU A 97 -16.47 21.78 -29.34
C GLU A 97 -17.05 20.38 -29.50
N GLY A 98 -16.45 19.53 -30.34
CA GLY A 98 -16.88 18.14 -30.52
C GLY A 98 -16.75 17.33 -29.20
N THR A 99 -15.66 17.49 -28.48
CA THR A 99 -15.43 16.84 -27.17
C THR A 99 -16.36 17.41 -26.11
N VAL A 100 -16.62 18.72 -26.09
CA VAL A 100 -17.56 19.36 -25.16
C VAL A 100 -18.96 18.79 -25.35
N ARG A 101 -19.42 18.70 -26.60
CA ARG A 101 -20.75 18.10 -26.93
C ARG A 101 -20.82 16.63 -26.59
N LEU A 102 -19.72 15.86 -26.86
CA LEU A 102 -19.64 14.44 -26.52
C LEU A 102 -19.74 14.24 -25.00
N THR A 103 -18.99 15.01 -24.21
CA THR A 103 -19.00 14.94 -22.73
C THR A 103 -20.42 15.11 -22.20
N ASN A 104 -21.13 16.17 -22.62
CA ASN A 104 -22.51 16.39 -22.20
C ASN A 104 -23.44 15.25 -22.62
N ALA A 105 -23.34 14.79 -23.87
CA ALA A 105 -24.23 13.75 -24.42
C ALA A 105 -24.01 12.40 -23.70
N VAL A 106 -22.75 11.99 -23.48
CA VAL A 106 -22.40 10.71 -22.82
C VAL A 106 -22.85 10.72 -21.36
N LEU A 107 -22.54 11.77 -20.59
CA LEU A 107 -22.92 11.85 -19.18
C LEU A 107 -24.45 11.91 -18.99
N ARG A 108 -25.18 12.66 -19.84
CA ARG A 108 -26.65 12.64 -19.83
C ARG A 108 -27.21 11.26 -20.22
N SER A 109 -26.56 10.56 -21.14
CA SER A 109 -26.95 9.20 -21.51
C SER A 109 -26.72 8.21 -20.37
N ALA A 110 -25.59 8.29 -19.71
CA ALA A 110 -25.28 7.49 -18.52
C ALA A 110 -26.33 7.67 -17.41
N ARG A 111 -26.72 8.93 -17.15
CA ARG A 111 -27.77 9.23 -16.16
C ARG A 111 -29.09 8.53 -16.49
N ARG A 112 -29.48 8.50 -17.76
CA ARG A 112 -30.74 7.85 -18.18
C ARG A 112 -30.67 6.34 -18.18
N ALA A 113 -29.51 5.78 -18.59
CA ALA A 113 -29.32 4.33 -18.72
C ALA A 113 -29.06 3.64 -17.38
N GLY A 114 -28.50 4.36 -16.40
CA GLY A 114 -27.98 3.75 -15.18
C GLY A 114 -26.67 2.99 -15.39
N MET A 115 -26.24 2.25 -14.37
CA MET A 115 -25.02 1.43 -14.43
C MET A 115 -25.17 0.30 -15.47
N PRO A 116 -24.09 -0.03 -16.23
CA PRO A 116 -24.15 -1.07 -17.25
C PRO A 116 -24.22 -2.47 -16.63
N GLU A 117 -24.86 -3.40 -17.33
CA GLU A 117 -24.78 -4.81 -16.99
C GLU A 117 -23.35 -5.34 -17.15
N LEU A 118 -22.91 -6.12 -16.18
CA LEU A 118 -21.58 -6.73 -16.19
C LEU A 118 -21.57 -8.01 -17.04
N PRO A 119 -20.42 -8.41 -17.61
CA PRO A 119 -20.33 -9.62 -18.39
C PRO A 119 -20.61 -10.87 -17.54
N SER A 120 -21.20 -11.91 -18.18
CA SER A 120 -21.52 -13.19 -17.50
C SER A 120 -20.28 -14.03 -17.16
N GLN A 121 -19.18 -13.87 -17.92
CA GLN A 121 -17.93 -14.59 -17.66
C GLN A 121 -17.30 -14.14 -16.34
N ARG A 122 -17.14 -15.06 -15.40
CA ARG A 122 -16.81 -14.79 -13.99
C ARG A 122 -15.50 -13.97 -13.82
N VAL A 123 -14.39 -14.39 -14.41
CA VAL A 123 -13.09 -13.69 -14.30
C VAL A 123 -13.18 -12.27 -14.84
N ARG A 124 -13.79 -12.09 -16.02
CA ARG A 124 -13.95 -10.79 -16.65
C ARG A 124 -14.91 -9.89 -15.86
N ARG A 125 -15.97 -10.45 -15.31
CA ARG A 125 -16.88 -9.72 -14.42
C ARG A 125 -16.14 -9.19 -13.21
N VAL A 126 -15.39 -10.04 -12.50
CA VAL A 126 -14.60 -9.65 -11.31
C VAL A 126 -13.54 -8.61 -11.66
N SER A 127 -12.88 -8.75 -12.81
CA SER A 127 -11.92 -7.77 -13.32
C SER A 127 -12.54 -6.39 -13.48
N ILE A 128 -13.66 -6.30 -14.21
CA ILE A 128 -14.32 -5.02 -14.48
C ILE A 128 -14.93 -4.43 -13.21
N GLU A 129 -15.69 -5.22 -12.45
CA GLU A 129 -16.38 -4.79 -11.24
C GLU A 129 -15.42 -4.22 -10.20
N ASN A 130 -14.25 -4.81 -10.05
CA ASN A 130 -13.25 -4.42 -9.06
C ASN A 130 -12.06 -3.63 -9.66
N SER A 131 -12.10 -3.34 -10.95
CA SER A 131 -11.06 -2.59 -11.66
C SER A 131 -9.65 -3.17 -11.48
N ILE A 132 -9.54 -4.49 -11.55
CA ILE A 132 -8.28 -5.24 -11.50
C ILE A 132 -8.00 -5.82 -12.90
N PRO A 133 -6.77 -5.72 -13.45
CA PRO A 133 -6.43 -6.32 -14.73
C PRO A 133 -6.83 -7.80 -14.83
N GLU A 134 -7.46 -8.22 -15.94
CA GLU A 134 -8.03 -9.56 -16.08
C GLU A 134 -7.00 -10.68 -15.90
N TRP A 135 -5.76 -10.46 -16.36
CA TRP A 135 -4.68 -11.41 -16.16
C TRP A 135 -4.36 -11.66 -14.67
N LEU A 136 -4.44 -10.61 -13.85
CA LEU A 136 -4.17 -10.70 -12.40
C LEU A 136 -5.32 -11.41 -11.67
N VAL A 137 -6.57 -11.09 -12.05
CA VAL A 137 -7.75 -11.82 -11.52
C VAL A 137 -7.64 -13.30 -11.87
N ARG A 138 -7.30 -13.66 -13.12
CA ARG A 138 -7.09 -15.04 -13.55
C ARG A 138 -6.03 -15.72 -12.70
N ARG A 139 -4.88 -15.08 -12.49
CA ARG A 139 -3.82 -15.55 -11.61
C ARG A 139 -4.31 -15.81 -10.17
N TRP A 140 -5.12 -14.93 -9.62
CA TRP A 140 -5.71 -15.13 -8.30
C TRP A 140 -6.71 -16.31 -8.26
N PHE A 141 -7.49 -16.49 -9.33
CA PHE A 141 -8.39 -17.64 -9.46
C PHE A 141 -7.61 -18.96 -9.49
N ASP A 142 -6.50 -19.01 -10.21
CA ASP A 142 -5.64 -20.19 -10.32
C ASP A 142 -4.97 -20.55 -8.99
N VAL A 143 -4.59 -19.51 -8.21
CA VAL A 143 -3.84 -19.68 -6.95
C VAL A 143 -4.74 -19.91 -5.75
N TYR A 144 -5.85 -19.16 -5.63
CA TYR A 144 -6.67 -19.11 -4.42
C TYR A 144 -8.06 -19.75 -4.59
N GLY A 145 -8.44 -20.10 -5.81
CA GLY A 145 -9.81 -20.48 -6.16
C GLY A 145 -10.74 -19.26 -6.27
N GLY A 146 -11.90 -19.47 -6.90
CA GLY A 146 -12.77 -18.37 -7.31
C GLY A 146 -13.28 -17.49 -6.18
N ASP A 147 -13.79 -18.09 -5.10
CA ASP A 147 -14.45 -17.32 -4.02
C ASP A 147 -13.47 -16.44 -3.25
N ARG A 148 -12.26 -16.96 -2.99
CA ARG A 148 -11.21 -16.18 -2.31
C ARG A 148 -10.63 -15.09 -3.23
N ALA A 149 -10.46 -15.37 -4.51
CA ALA A 149 -10.03 -14.40 -5.50
C ALA A 149 -11.02 -13.23 -5.63
N GLU A 150 -12.32 -13.51 -5.64
CA GLU A 150 -13.37 -12.48 -5.62
C GLU A 150 -13.33 -11.65 -4.33
N SER A 151 -13.13 -12.29 -3.18
CA SER A 151 -12.98 -11.59 -1.90
C SER A 151 -11.77 -10.64 -1.90
N ILE A 152 -10.61 -11.10 -2.40
CA ILE A 152 -9.40 -10.27 -2.55
C ILE A 152 -9.69 -9.10 -3.49
N ALA A 153 -10.28 -9.35 -4.66
CA ALA A 153 -10.61 -8.28 -5.61
C ALA A 153 -11.55 -7.23 -5.00
N ARG A 154 -12.58 -7.66 -4.29
CA ARG A 154 -13.54 -6.77 -3.63
C ARG A 154 -12.89 -5.89 -2.57
N SER A 155 -11.99 -6.43 -1.77
CA SER A 155 -11.30 -5.69 -0.72
C SER A 155 -10.44 -4.53 -1.26
N THR A 156 -10.02 -4.58 -2.54
CA THR A 156 -9.26 -3.49 -3.17
C THR A 156 -10.09 -2.23 -3.41
N LEU A 157 -11.42 -2.34 -3.46
CA LEU A 157 -12.35 -1.21 -3.61
C LEU A 157 -12.70 -0.55 -2.27
N GLU A 158 -12.48 -1.23 -1.17
CA GLU A 158 -12.79 -0.71 0.16
C GLU A 158 -11.89 0.48 0.49
N ARG A 159 -12.47 1.48 1.18
CA ARG A 159 -11.67 2.59 1.69
C ARG A 159 -10.80 2.07 2.83
N PRO A 160 -9.47 2.18 2.74
CA PRO A 160 -8.59 1.73 3.81
C PRO A 160 -8.89 2.42 5.13
N VAL A 161 -8.81 1.66 6.20
CA VAL A 161 -8.87 2.20 7.57
C VAL A 161 -7.53 2.84 7.89
N GLU A 162 -7.55 4.07 8.38
CA GLU A 162 -6.35 4.73 8.86
C GLU A 162 -6.12 4.38 10.34
N TRP A 163 -4.88 4.10 10.66
CA TRP A 163 -4.42 3.74 11.99
C TRP A 163 -3.26 4.61 12.40
N ILE A 164 -3.23 5.01 13.66
CA ILE A 164 -2.05 5.57 14.30
C ILE A 164 -1.48 4.57 15.30
N ARG A 165 -0.17 4.43 15.30
CA ARG A 165 0.59 3.71 16.32
C ARG A 165 1.02 4.67 17.40
N VAL A 166 0.67 4.39 18.63
CA VAL A 166 1.05 5.15 19.82
C VAL A 166 2.47 4.79 20.25
N ASN A 167 3.30 5.79 20.50
CA ASN A 167 4.60 5.61 21.12
C ASN A 167 4.39 5.40 22.64
N LEU A 168 4.42 4.14 23.07
CA LEU A 168 4.16 3.77 24.48
C LEU A 168 5.27 4.22 25.45
N GLN A 169 6.43 4.66 24.93
CA GLN A 169 7.45 5.29 25.76
C GLN A 169 7.07 6.73 26.17
N LYS A 170 6.10 7.35 25.50
CA LYS A 170 5.70 8.75 25.71
C LYS A 170 4.28 8.91 26.25
N THR A 171 3.36 7.98 25.91
CA THR A 171 1.94 8.08 26.31
C THR A 171 1.28 6.70 26.17
N SER A 172 0.02 6.59 26.61
CA SER A 172 -0.81 5.40 26.38
C SER A 172 -1.88 5.67 25.33
N ALA A 173 -2.44 4.61 24.73
CA ALA A 173 -3.46 4.76 23.69
C ALA A 173 -4.73 5.45 24.17
N PRO A 174 -5.30 5.15 25.37
CA PRO A 174 -6.47 5.89 25.87
C PRO A 174 -6.19 7.37 26.08
N VAL A 175 -5.05 7.72 26.68
CA VAL A 175 -4.66 9.11 26.95
C VAL A 175 -4.45 9.88 25.63
N LEU A 176 -3.82 9.25 24.63
CA LEU A 176 -3.65 9.88 23.34
C LEU A 176 -4.99 10.06 22.63
N ALA A 177 -5.88 9.04 22.64
CA ALA A 177 -7.20 9.13 22.01
C ALA A 177 -8.04 10.29 22.55
N GLU A 178 -7.98 10.53 23.86
CA GLU A 178 -8.63 11.69 24.50
C GLU A 178 -8.00 13.00 24.01
N LYS A 179 -6.67 13.12 24.02
CA LYS A 179 -5.95 14.33 23.58
C LYS A 179 -6.23 14.75 22.15
N ILE A 180 -6.32 13.77 21.24
CA ILE A 180 -6.56 14.03 19.82
C ILE A 180 -8.03 14.00 19.42
N GLY A 181 -8.95 13.87 20.39
CA GLY A 181 -10.39 13.95 20.16
C GLY A 181 -11.01 12.73 19.48
N VAL A 182 -10.43 11.54 19.62
CA VAL A 182 -10.96 10.27 19.07
C VAL A 182 -11.36 9.27 20.16
N THR A 183 -11.88 9.77 21.26
CA THR A 183 -12.34 8.93 22.38
C THR A 183 -13.39 7.92 21.93
N GLY A 184 -13.24 6.67 22.36
CA GLY A 184 -14.11 5.56 21.94
C GLY A 184 -13.71 4.87 20.64
N ALA A 185 -12.64 5.33 19.97
CA ALA A 185 -12.07 4.64 18.83
C ALA A 185 -11.56 3.23 19.21
N SER A 186 -11.60 2.31 18.24
CA SER A 186 -11.07 0.95 18.42
C SER A 186 -9.56 0.99 18.68
N ILE A 187 -9.11 0.28 19.71
CA ILE A 187 -7.69 0.13 20.04
C ILE A 187 -7.29 -1.33 19.85
N LEU A 188 -6.23 -1.54 19.06
CA LEU A 188 -5.67 -2.86 18.79
C LEU A 188 -4.25 -2.96 19.37
N TYR A 189 -3.93 -4.11 20.01
CA TYR A 189 -2.62 -4.37 20.65
C TYR A 189 -2.17 -3.30 21.66
N ASP A 190 -3.13 -2.63 22.34
CA ASP A 190 -2.92 -1.53 23.30
C ASP A 190 -2.13 -0.33 22.76
N ARG A 191 -1.87 -0.29 21.46
CA ARG A 191 -1.02 0.73 20.81
C ARG A 191 -1.48 1.26 19.47
N PHE A 192 -2.47 0.64 18.82
CA PHE A 192 -2.97 1.13 17.54
C PHE A 192 -4.39 1.67 17.73
N ILE A 193 -4.59 2.94 17.41
CA ILE A 193 -5.90 3.60 17.46
C ILE A 193 -6.43 3.70 16.03
N GLU A 194 -7.63 3.18 15.82
CA GLU A 194 -8.38 3.35 14.57
C GLU A 194 -8.83 4.81 14.44
N ILE A 195 -8.54 5.45 13.33
CA ILE A 195 -8.94 6.83 13.09
C ILE A 195 -10.33 6.86 12.47
N PRO A 196 -11.30 7.52 13.10
CA PRO A 196 -12.63 7.72 12.52
C PRO A 196 -12.55 8.40 11.14
N ARG A 197 -13.47 8.03 10.25
CA ARG A 197 -13.44 8.47 8.83
C ARG A 197 -13.61 9.98 8.63
N ASP A 198 -14.23 10.65 9.58
CA ASP A 198 -14.44 12.09 9.61
C ASP A 198 -13.22 12.87 10.12
N VAL A 199 -12.23 12.18 10.71
CA VAL A 199 -10.97 12.79 11.14
C VAL A 199 -9.96 12.78 10.00
N GLY A 200 -9.61 13.97 9.51
CA GLY A 200 -8.65 14.13 8.42
C GLY A 200 -7.20 13.88 8.85
N VAL A 201 -6.44 13.10 8.07
CA VAL A 201 -4.99 12.87 8.30
C VAL A 201 -4.21 14.19 8.45
N LYS A 202 -4.54 15.22 7.64
CA LYS A 202 -3.88 16.55 7.72
C LYS A 202 -4.09 17.21 9.08
N VAL A 203 -5.25 17.03 9.70
CA VAL A 203 -5.54 17.56 11.05
C VAL A 203 -4.61 16.90 12.06
N LEU A 204 -4.49 15.57 12.01
CA LEU A 204 -3.61 14.83 12.93
C LEU A 204 -2.13 15.17 12.76
N LEU A 205 -1.68 15.39 11.51
CA LEU A 205 -0.30 15.81 11.23
C LEU A 205 0.03 17.21 11.77
N ALA A 206 -0.96 18.07 11.95
CA ALA A 206 -0.79 19.42 12.49
C ALA A 206 -0.79 19.47 14.02
N LEU A 207 -1.11 18.36 14.70
CA LEU A 207 -1.19 18.32 16.16
C LEU A 207 0.20 18.40 16.82
N PRO A 208 0.32 19.09 17.96
CA PRO A 208 1.53 19.07 18.79
C PRO A 208 1.98 17.66 19.17
N GLU A 209 1.05 16.76 19.43
CA GLU A 209 1.26 15.35 19.77
C GLU A 209 2.02 14.60 18.65
N PHE A 210 1.74 14.92 17.38
CA PHE A 210 2.49 14.36 16.25
C PHE A 210 3.93 14.87 16.24
N SER A 211 4.12 16.18 16.36
CA SER A 211 5.45 16.80 16.40
C SER A 211 6.27 16.34 17.61
N ALA A 212 5.61 16.10 18.75
CA ALA A 212 6.22 15.55 19.96
C ALA A 212 6.56 14.05 19.83
N GLY A 213 6.22 13.40 18.71
CA GLY A 213 6.49 11.97 18.48
C GLY A 213 5.67 11.03 19.36
N MET A 214 4.47 11.43 19.80
CA MET A 214 3.58 10.57 20.57
C MET A 214 2.91 9.50 19.72
N PHE A 215 2.86 9.69 18.40
CA PHE A 215 2.30 8.70 17.47
C PHE A 215 2.91 8.77 16.07
N SER A 216 2.66 7.71 15.30
CA SER A 216 2.97 7.61 13.87
C SER A 216 1.84 6.92 13.13
N PHE A 217 1.67 7.20 11.84
CA PHE A 217 0.73 6.46 10.99
C PHE A 217 1.32 5.09 10.64
N GLN A 218 0.64 4.03 11.05
CA GLN A 218 1.06 2.67 10.71
C GLN A 218 -0.11 1.69 10.88
N ASN A 219 -0.26 0.76 9.93
CA ASN A 219 -1.23 -0.31 10.04
C ASN A 219 -0.78 -1.36 11.08
N PRO A 220 -1.71 -1.91 11.90
CA PRO A 220 -1.38 -2.91 12.93
C PRO A 220 -0.74 -4.19 12.41
N SER A 221 -0.93 -4.56 11.13
CA SER A 221 -0.26 -5.72 10.51
C SER A 221 1.28 -5.68 10.62
N ALA A 222 1.87 -4.48 10.70
CA ALA A 222 3.30 -4.31 10.95
C ALA A 222 3.74 -4.87 12.30
N TYR A 223 2.87 -4.80 13.33
CA TYR A 223 3.14 -5.36 14.65
C TYR A 223 3.22 -6.88 14.61
N ASP A 224 2.32 -7.53 13.86
CA ASP A 224 2.34 -8.97 13.69
C ASP A 224 3.64 -9.45 13.02
N VAL A 225 4.11 -8.71 12.00
CA VAL A 225 5.39 -8.99 11.33
C VAL A 225 6.56 -8.86 12.31
N VAL A 226 6.62 -7.75 13.06
CA VAL A 226 7.70 -7.47 14.01
C VAL A 226 7.73 -8.51 15.14
N LYS A 227 6.57 -8.95 15.62
CA LYS A 227 6.49 -10.00 16.65
C LYS A 227 7.11 -11.34 16.23
N LEU A 228 7.08 -11.67 14.94
CA LEU A 228 7.71 -12.91 14.45
C LEU A 228 9.23 -12.96 14.67
N LEU A 229 9.88 -11.79 14.79
CA LEU A 229 11.32 -11.74 15.11
C LEU A 229 11.64 -12.33 16.47
N ASP A 230 10.71 -12.28 17.43
CA ASP A 230 10.96 -12.72 18.82
C ASP A 230 12.25 -12.13 19.39
N ALA A 231 12.50 -10.84 19.13
CA ALA A 231 13.66 -10.14 19.63
C ALA A 231 13.61 -10.03 21.16
N LYS A 232 14.73 -10.31 21.81
CA LYS A 232 14.88 -10.23 23.27
C LYS A 232 15.76 -9.05 23.66
N PRO A 233 15.65 -8.54 24.89
CA PRO A 233 16.49 -7.44 25.37
C PRO A 233 17.98 -7.62 25.07
N GLY A 234 18.59 -6.56 24.57
CA GLY A 234 20.04 -6.52 24.27
C GLY A 234 20.45 -7.21 22.95
N MET A 235 19.52 -7.81 22.21
CA MET A 235 19.83 -8.42 20.93
C MET A 235 20.21 -7.39 19.86
N LYS A 236 21.07 -7.82 18.95
CA LYS A 236 21.47 -7.08 17.76
C LYS A 236 20.54 -7.42 16.60
N VAL A 237 19.81 -6.43 16.12
CA VAL A 237 18.78 -6.58 15.08
C VAL A 237 19.18 -5.84 13.81
N TRP A 238 19.02 -6.46 12.65
CA TRP A 238 19.15 -5.81 11.36
C TRP A 238 17.81 -5.72 10.65
N ASP A 239 17.35 -4.50 10.36
CA ASP A 239 16.25 -4.22 9.41
C ASP A 239 16.90 -3.83 8.08
N ALA A 240 16.95 -4.75 7.14
CA ALA A 240 17.82 -4.65 5.97
C ALA A 240 17.18 -3.92 4.77
N CYS A 241 15.84 -3.77 4.76
CA CYS A 241 15.08 -3.00 3.77
C CYS A 241 14.17 -2.01 4.51
N ALA A 242 14.78 -1.20 5.40
CA ALA A 242 14.09 -0.55 6.49
C ALA A 242 13.18 0.63 6.11
N ALA A 243 13.55 1.38 5.07
CA ALA A 243 12.89 2.66 4.80
C ALA A 243 11.46 2.50 4.24
N PRO A 244 10.52 3.29 4.72
CA PRO A 244 10.65 4.55 5.45
C PRO A 244 10.73 4.45 6.99
N GLY A 245 10.98 3.28 7.59
CA GLY A 245 11.33 3.15 9.00
C GLY A 245 10.18 2.77 9.95
N GLY A 246 9.01 2.46 9.43
CA GLY A 246 7.84 2.17 10.29
C GLY A 246 8.02 0.94 11.18
N LYS A 247 8.57 -0.18 10.65
CA LYS A 247 8.84 -1.42 11.39
C LYS A 247 10.05 -1.27 12.31
N THR A 248 11.10 -0.61 11.84
CA THR A 248 12.27 -0.25 12.66
C THR A 248 11.88 0.57 13.88
N ALA A 249 11.09 1.64 13.68
CA ALA A 249 10.63 2.48 14.79
C ALA A 249 9.75 1.71 15.78
N LEU A 250 8.89 0.81 15.29
CA LEU A 250 8.10 -0.06 16.15
C LEU A 250 8.97 -0.98 17.00
N LEU A 251 10.00 -1.62 16.42
CA LEU A 251 10.99 -2.42 17.15
C LEU A 251 11.67 -1.61 18.25
N ALA A 252 12.16 -0.41 17.91
CA ALA A 252 12.86 0.47 18.84
C ALA A 252 11.96 0.96 19.98
N GLU A 253 10.67 1.22 19.71
CA GLU A 253 9.68 1.57 20.73
C GLU A 253 9.29 0.38 21.62
N MET A 254 9.32 -0.84 21.10
CA MET A 254 8.97 -2.04 21.87
C MET A 254 10.04 -2.39 22.91
N ASP A 255 11.28 -2.22 22.56
CA ASP A 255 12.39 -2.49 23.49
C ASP A 255 13.58 -1.55 23.21
N PRO A 256 13.82 -0.55 24.09
CA PRO A 256 14.91 0.40 23.92
C PRO A 256 16.31 -0.21 24.17
N THR A 257 16.41 -1.44 24.65
CA THR A 257 17.71 -2.13 24.86
C THR A 257 18.22 -2.84 23.62
N LEU A 258 17.43 -2.95 22.56
CA LEU A 258 17.86 -3.52 21.28
C LEU A 258 18.93 -2.62 20.62
N ASP A 259 19.97 -3.24 20.03
CA ASP A 259 20.92 -2.57 19.14
C ASP A 259 20.42 -2.75 17.69
N ILE A 260 19.69 -1.75 17.17
CA ILE A 260 19.04 -1.85 15.87
C ILE A 260 19.89 -1.18 14.80
N HIS A 261 20.31 -1.97 13.81
CA HIS A 261 20.90 -1.50 12.58
C HIS A 261 19.81 -1.49 11.49
N ALA A 262 19.58 -0.36 10.89
CA ALA A 262 18.58 -0.22 9.83
C ALA A 262 19.25 0.29 8.55
N SER A 263 19.01 -0.40 7.45
CA SER A 263 19.60 -0.01 6.16
C SER A 263 18.58 -0.02 5.03
N ASP A 264 18.86 0.75 4.00
CA ASP A 264 18.11 0.79 2.75
C ASP A 264 19.02 1.18 1.60
N SER A 265 18.72 0.71 0.40
CA SER A 265 19.46 1.06 -0.83
C SER A 265 19.15 2.46 -1.37
N SER A 266 18.17 3.18 -0.80
CA SER A 266 17.76 4.52 -1.21
C SER A 266 18.11 5.56 -0.17
N GLU A 267 19.10 6.38 -0.46
CA GLU A 267 19.52 7.49 0.41
C GLU A 267 18.36 8.46 0.69
N PHE A 268 17.58 8.82 -0.33
CA PHE A 268 16.39 9.67 -0.19
C PHE A 268 15.34 9.11 0.77
N ARG A 269 15.16 7.77 0.80
CA ARG A 269 14.25 7.15 1.76
C ARG A 269 14.82 7.12 3.16
N LEU A 270 16.15 6.98 3.30
CA LEU A 270 16.85 7.02 4.58
C LEU A 270 16.78 8.42 5.22
N GLU A 271 16.85 9.50 4.45
CA GLU A 271 16.66 10.87 4.97
C GLU A 271 15.29 11.02 5.65
N LYS A 272 14.22 10.55 5.00
CA LYS A 272 12.87 10.53 5.59
C LYS A 272 12.78 9.65 6.85
N MET A 273 13.52 8.56 6.87
CA MET A 273 13.60 7.68 8.03
C MET A 273 14.36 8.36 9.18
N GLN A 274 15.41 9.11 8.90
CA GLN A 274 16.14 9.90 9.90
C GLN A 274 15.21 10.92 10.57
N ASP A 275 14.36 11.61 9.80
CA ASP A 275 13.36 12.53 10.34
C ASP A 275 12.37 11.82 11.27
N LEU A 276 11.91 10.62 10.88
CA LEU A 276 11.02 9.79 11.69
C LEU A 276 11.69 9.39 13.02
N ILE A 277 12.91 8.85 12.99
CA ILE A 277 13.68 8.43 14.15
C ILE A 277 13.90 9.60 15.11
N SER A 278 14.31 10.75 14.57
CA SER A 278 14.54 11.99 15.33
C SER A 278 13.26 12.49 16.00
N ARG A 279 12.15 12.57 15.27
CA ARG A 279 10.83 13.00 15.79
C ARG A 279 10.33 12.09 16.92
N LEU A 280 10.52 10.78 16.78
CA LEU A 280 10.12 9.80 17.80
C LEU A 280 11.07 9.79 19.01
N GLY A 281 12.28 10.32 18.87
CA GLY A 281 13.30 10.36 19.93
C GLY A 281 13.96 9.00 20.16
N LEU A 282 14.10 8.17 19.12
CA LEU A 282 14.68 6.84 19.22
C LEU A 282 16.22 6.93 19.17
N THR A 283 16.90 6.39 20.19
CA THR A 283 18.36 6.47 20.34
C THR A 283 19.09 5.15 20.09
N ASN A 284 18.33 4.07 19.95
CA ASN A 284 18.83 2.71 19.78
C ASN A 284 18.80 2.23 18.31
N VAL A 285 18.71 3.16 17.34
CA VAL A 285 18.69 2.88 15.91
C VAL A 285 19.88 3.54 15.22
N LYS A 286 20.65 2.75 14.47
CA LYS A 286 21.76 3.20 13.61
C LYS A 286 21.32 3.06 12.15
N LEU A 287 21.38 4.14 11.37
CA LEU A 287 21.03 4.14 9.96
C LEU A 287 22.28 3.99 9.09
N SER A 288 22.16 3.22 8.01
CA SER A 288 23.23 3.00 7.04
C SER A 288 22.67 2.91 5.62
N HIS A 289 23.35 3.55 4.68
CA HIS A 289 23.06 3.38 3.26
C HIS A 289 23.75 2.10 2.76
N ILE A 290 23.02 0.99 2.72
CA ILE A 290 23.53 -0.32 2.30
C ILE A 290 22.51 -0.96 1.37
N ASP A 291 22.97 -1.37 0.21
CA ASP A 291 22.24 -2.31 -0.63
C ASP A 291 22.53 -3.74 -0.14
N VAL A 292 21.49 -4.46 0.23
CA VAL A 292 21.60 -5.85 0.74
C VAL A 292 22.34 -6.76 -0.23
N LEU A 293 22.20 -6.51 -1.55
CA LEU A 293 22.89 -7.30 -2.58
C LEU A 293 24.42 -7.18 -2.50
N ASN A 294 24.92 -6.07 -1.93
CA ASN A 294 26.33 -5.78 -1.73
C ASN A 294 26.71 -5.78 -0.23
N ALA A 295 25.86 -6.28 0.66
CA ALA A 295 26.06 -6.21 2.11
C ALA A 295 27.34 -6.90 2.59
N ALA A 296 27.80 -7.95 1.90
CA ALA A 296 29.04 -8.65 2.25
C ALA A 296 30.31 -7.77 2.22
N ASP A 297 30.26 -6.64 1.52
CA ASP A 297 31.38 -5.68 1.46
C ASP A 297 31.46 -4.79 2.71
N THR A 298 30.39 -4.69 3.49
CA THR A 298 30.25 -3.73 4.60
C THR A 298 29.74 -4.35 5.89
N VAL A 299 29.08 -5.49 5.84
CA VAL A 299 28.51 -6.21 6.98
C VAL A 299 29.22 -7.53 7.17
N VAL A 300 29.69 -7.79 8.39
CA VAL A 300 30.36 -9.06 8.73
C VAL A 300 29.31 -10.18 8.82
N GLU A 301 29.64 -11.35 8.27
CA GLU A 301 28.79 -12.53 8.40
C GLU A 301 28.57 -12.91 9.88
N GLU A 302 27.44 -13.57 10.18
CA GLU A 302 27.06 -14.03 11.51
C GLU A 302 27.08 -12.93 12.60
N THR A 303 26.67 -11.72 12.24
CA THR A 303 26.71 -10.56 13.15
C THR A 303 25.41 -10.38 13.94
N PHE A 304 24.25 -10.72 13.36
CA PHE A 304 22.94 -10.36 13.92
C PHE A 304 22.22 -11.54 14.58
N ASP A 305 21.57 -11.28 15.71
CA ASP A 305 20.70 -12.23 16.39
C ASP A 305 19.35 -12.34 15.69
N ARG A 306 18.89 -11.23 15.08
CA ARG A 306 17.62 -11.11 14.36
C ARG A 306 17.78 -10.29 13.09
N ILE A 307 17.10 -10.72 12.01
CA ILE A 307 17.06 -9.97 10.75
C ILE A 307 15.60 -9.82 10.29
N LEU A 308 15.22 -8.60 9.97
CA LEU A 308 13.94 -8.29 9.29
C LEU A 308 14.21 -7.96 7.83
N LEU A 309 13.50 -8.65 6.94
CA LEU A 309 13.50 -8.40 5.50
C LEU A 309 12.07 -8.01 5.06
N ASP A 310 11.74 -6.72 5.12
CA ASP A 310 10.53 -6.18 4.49
C ASP A 310 10.86 -5.83 3.04
N VAL A 311 10.88 -6.87 2.20
CA VAL A 311 11.45 -6.77 0.84
C VAL A 311 10.63 -5.91 -0.11
N PRO A 312 11.27 -5.24 -1.10
CA PRO A 312 10.54 -4.57 -2.16
C PRO A 312 9.64 -5.56 -2.91
N CYS A 313 8.38 -5.19 -3.15
CA CYS A 313 7.37 -6.10 -3.70
C CYS A 313 6.38 -5.39 -4.62
N SER A 314 5.46 -6.17 -5.21
CA SER A 314 4.40 -5.68 -6.09
C SER A 314 3.36 -4.78 -5.41
N ASN A 315 3.33 -4.70 -4.09
CA ASN A 315 2.35 -3.94 -3.29
C ASN A 315 0.88 -4.38 -3.50
N MET A 316 0.63 -5.61 -3.97
CA MET A 316 -0.72 -6.10 -4.23
C MET A 316 -1.60 -6.18 -2.96
N GLY A 317 -1.02 -6.39 -1.80
CA GLY A 317 -1.75 -6.42 -0.52
C GLY A 317 -2.20 -5.05 -0.01
N VAL A 318 -1.76 -3.96 -0.66
CA VAL A 318 -2.09 -2.57 -0.29
C VAL A 318 -2.69 -1.76 -1.46
N ILE A 319 -3.27 -2.44 -2.47
CA ILE A 319 -3.93 -1.80 -3.63
C ILE A 319 -5.02 -0.81 -3.17
N ALA A 320 -5.78 -1.13 -2.12
CA ALA A 320 -6.78 -0.22 -1.56
C ALA A 320 -6.20 1.15 -1.18
N ARG A 321 -4.92 1.19 -0.75
CA ARG A 321 -4.19 2.43 -0.40
C ARG A 321 -3.54 3.11 -1.60
N ARG A 322 -3.12 2.32 -2.60
CA ARG A 322 -2.40 2.78 -3.81
C ARG A 322 -2.99 2.11 -5.04
N PRO A 323 -4.22 2.48 -5.45
CA PRO A 323 -4.92 1.82 -6.55
C PRO A 323 -4.18 1.91 -7.89
N GLU A 324 -3.36 2.94 -8.07
CA GLU A 324 -2.53 3.11 -9.26
C GLU A 324 -1.46 2.01 -9.44
N SER A 325 -1.06 1.35 -8.37
CA SER A 325 0.00 0.34 -8.41
C SER A 325 -0.38 -0.87 -9.27
N VAL A 326 -1.65 -1.28 -9.25
CA VAL A 326 -2.13 -2.46 -9.97
C VAL A 326 -1.98 -2.36 -11.49
N TYR A 327 -2.05 -1.14 -12.03
CA TYR A 327 -1.94 -0.89 -13.47
C TYR A 327 -0.50 -0.90 -14.00
N ARG A 328 0.48 -0.94 -13.11
CA ARG A 328 1.91 -1.02 -13.42
C ARG A 328 2.44 -2.46 -13.38
N LEU A 329 1.62 -3.38 -12.84
CA LEU A 329 2.02 -4.77 -12.71
C LEU A 329 1.92 -5.51 -14.04
N THR A 330 2.93 -6.32 -14.31
CA THR A 330 2.94 -7.32 -15.39
C THR A 330 3.45 -8.66 -14.84
N PRO A 331 3.19 -9.79 -15.51
CA PRO A 331 3.78 -11.06 -15.11
C PRO A 331 5.31 -11.01 -15.02
N GLU A 332 5.96 -10.28 -15.95
CA GLU A 332 7.41 -10.09 -16.02
C GLU A 332 7.92 -9.32 -14.81
N SER A 333 7.25 -8.21 -14.44
CA SER A 333 7.64 -7.41 -13.26
C SER A 333 7.53 -8.20 -11.95
N ILE A 334 6.55 -9.10 -11.82
CA ILE A 334 6.44 -9.99 -10.67
C ILE A 334 7.60 -11.00 -10.65
N ALA A 335 7.97 -11.55 -11.81
CA ALA A 335 9.09 -12.49 -11.92
C ALA A 335 10.44 -11.81 -11.57
N GLU A 336 10.65 -10.58 -12.02
CA GLU A 336 11.84 -9.78 -11.67
C GLU A 336 11.90 -9.48 -10.18
N LEU A 337 10.78 -9.06 -9.57
CA LEU A 337 10.68 -8.83 -8.13
C LEU A 337 10.95 -10.12 -7.34
N SER A 338 10.38 -11.23 -7.75
CA SER A 338 10.60 -12.54 -7.11
C SER A 338 12.08 -12.96 -7.13
N LYS A 339 12.76 -12.70 -8.24
CA LYS A 339 14.21 -12.96 -8.36
C LYS A 339 15.00 -12.07 -7.40
N LEU A 340 14.74 -10.77 -7.40
CA LEU A 340 15.37 -9.80 -6.50
C LEU A 340 15.15 -10.16 -5.03
N GLN A 341 13.93 -10.50 -4.65
CA GLN A 341 13.56 -10.89 -3.28
C GLN A 341 14.31 -12.14 -2.82
N TYR A 342 14.45 -13.13 -3.71
CA TYR A 342 15.23 -14.32 -3.41
C TYR A 342 16.72 -14.00 -3.20
N GLU A 343 17.31 -13.16 -4.05
CA GLU A 343 18.70 -12.71 -3.92
C GLU A 343 18.92 -11.93 -2.61
N ILE A 344 17.98 -11.04 -2.23
CA ILE A 344 18.03 -10.33 -0.95
C ILE A 344 18.01 -11.31 0.22
N LEU A 345 17.08 -12.28 0.21
CA LEU A 345 16.97 -13.30 1.26
C LEU A 345 18.28 -14.12 1.39
N GLU A 346 18.82 -14.55 0.24
CA GLU A 346 20.05 -15.35 0.19
C GLU A 346 21.27 -14.57 0.71
N ARG A 347 21.38 -13.27 0.38
CA ARG A 347 22.47 -12.42 0.87
C ARG A 347 22.34 -12.13 2.37
N ALA A 348 21.16 -11.71 2.81
CA ALA A 348 20.94 -11.38 4.22
C ALA A 348 21.06 -12.59 5.14
N SER A 349 20.73 -13.80 4.67
CA SER A 349 20.82 -15.01 5.50
C SER A 349 22.23 -15.35 5.96
N LYS A 350 23.26 -14.86 5.30
CA LYS A 350 24.67 -15.03 5.71
C LYS A 350 25.03 -14.20 6.94
N MET A 351 24.29 -13.13 7.18
CA MET A 351 24.54 -12.17 8.27
C MET A 351 23.91 -12.62 9.61
N ILE A 352 23.06 -13.66 9.58
CA ILE A 352 22.41 -14.19 10.78
C ILE A 352 23.32 -15.20 11.51
N LYS A 353 23.40 -15.09 12.82
CA LYS A 353 24.14 -16.04 13.68
C LYS A 353 23.49 -17.43 13.64
N PRO A 354 24.22 -18.51 14.00
CA PRO A 354 23.60 -19.77 14.43
C PRO A 354 22.54 -19.50 15.51
N GLU A 355 21.42 -20.21 15.51
CA GLU A 355 20.23 -20.00 16.35
C GLU A 355 19.54 -18.64 16.20
N GLY A 356 20.03 -17.82 15.26
CA GLY A 356 19.42 -16.54 14.91
C GLY A 356 18.14 -16.72 14.10
N ARG A 357 17.26 -15.71 14.15
CA ARG A 357 15.97 -15.73 13.45
C ARG A 357 15.88 -14.61 12.42
N LEU A 358 15.48 -14.99 11.21
CA LEU A 358 15.22 -14.09 10.09
C LEU A 358 13.72 -14.10 9.80
N VAL A 359 13.10 -12.93 9.65
CA VAL A 359 11.72 -12.77 9.21
C VAL A 359 11.71 -12.17 7.81
N TYR A 360 11.23 -12.95 6.86
CA TYR A 360 10.92 -12.48 5.51
C TYR A 360 9.48 -11.98 5.49
N ALA A 361 9.27 -10.75 5.04
CA ALA A 361 7.96 -10.12 4.95
C ALA A 361 7.77 -9.39 3.61
N THR A 362 6.54 -9.35 3.13
CA THR A 362 6.14 -8.63 1.92
C THR A 362 4.68 -8.22 1.98
N CYS A 363 4.33 -7.09 1.39
CA CYS A 363 2.94 -6.67 1.21
C CYS A 363 2.31 -7.23 -0.10
N SER A 364 2.73 -8.42 -0.52
CA SER A 364 2.16 -9.14 -1.67
C SER A 364 1.49 -10.43 -1.22
N PRO A 365 0.29 -10.76 -1.74
CA PRO A 365 -0.30 -12.09 -1.57
C PRO A 365 0.26 -13.13 -2.57
N ASP A 366 0.99 -12.70 -3.62
CA ASP A 366 1.38 -13.59 -4.72
C ASP A 366 2.35 -14.70 -4.26
N PRO A 367 2.08 -15.98 -4.55
CA PRO A 367 2.98 -17.09 -4.19
C PRO A 367 4.39 -16.96 -4.72
N ALA A 368 4.60 -16.33 -5.88
CA ALA A 368 5.92 -16.09 -6.44
C ALA A 368 6.77 -15.14 -5.59
N GLU A 369 6.12 -14.26 -4.83
CA GLU A 369 6.76 -13.30 -3.93
C GLU A 369 6.72 -13.78 -2.45
N THR A 370 6.12 -14.93 -2.15
CA THR A 370 5.83 -15.40 -0.80
C THR A 370 6.26 -16.86 -0.61
N THR A 371 5.32 -17.79 -0.59
CA THR A 371 5.56 -19.20 -0.24
C THR A 371 6.54 -19.91 -1.16
N GLN A 372 6.58 -19.56 -2.45
CA GLN A 372 7.52 -20.19 -3.39
C GLN A 372 8.96 -19.75 -3.10
N ILE A 373 9.21 -18.49 -2.75
CA ILE A 373 10.53 -18.00 -2.34
C ILE A 373 10.99 -18.76 -1.09
N ILE A 374 10.16 -18.80 -0.06
CA ILE A 374 10.49 -19.48 1.20
C ILE A 374 10.77 -20.98 0.99
N ASN A 375 9.91 -21.65 0.21
CA ASN A 375 10.08 -23.08 -0.08
C ASN A 375 11.37 -23.36 -0.86
N ARG A 376 11.68 -22.53 -1.86
CA ARG A 376 12.91 -22.61 -2.63
C ARG A 376 14.14 -22.37 -1.73
N PHE A 377 14.07 -21.35 -0.88
CA PHE A 377 15.17 -21.00 0.03
C PHE A 377 15.48 -22.13 1.01
N VAL A 378 14.50 -22.62 1.77
CA VAL A 378 14.69 -23.70 2.74
C VAL A 378 15.18 -25.01 2.09
N LYS A 379 14.77 -25.27 0.83
CA LYS A 379 15.29 -26.41 0.07
C LYS A 379 16.75 -26.26 -0.29
N ALA A 380 17.21 -25.04 -0.62
CA ALA A 380 18.59 -24.74 -0.97
C ALA A 380 19.50 -24.60 0.26
N HIS A 381 18.94 -24.23 1.40
CA HIS A 381 19.62 -23.92 2.65
C HIS A 381 19.06 -24.79 3.80
N PRO A 382 19.45 -26.09 3.91
CA PRO A 382 18.90 -27.04 4.88
C PRO A 382 19.23 -26.68 6.35
N GLU A 383 20.18 -25.77 6.56
CA GLU A 383 20.47 -25.16 7.86
C GLU A 383 19.35 -24.23 8.35
N PHE A 384 18.43 -23.80 7.51
CA PHE A 384 17.27 -23.00 7.89
C PHE A 384 16.01 -23.85 8.01
N VAL A 385 15.20 -23.55 9.03
CA VAL A 385 13.87 -24.15 9.24
C VAL A 385 12.81 -23.06 9.35
N LYS A 386 11.59 -23.36 8.91
CA LYS A 386 10.44 -22.50 9.12
C LYS A 386 10.01 -22.57 10.59
N VAL A 387 9.66 -21.42 11.17
CA VAL A 387 9.14 -21.33 12.53
C VAL A 387 7.70 -20.88 12.48
N GLY A 388 6.80 -21.74 12.95
CA GLY A 388 5.36 -21.50 12.94
C GLY A 388 4.75 -21.46 11.53
N ASP A 389 3.44 -21.19 11.48
CA ASP A 389 2.71 -20.98 10.24
C ASP A 389 2.98 -19.59 9.66
N PRO A 390 2.98 -19.43 8.34
CA PRO A 390 3.13 -18.13 7.72
C PRO A 390 1.95 -17.22 8.06
N MET A 391 2.23 -15.96 8.31
CA MET A 391 1.21 -14.91 8.29
C MET A 391 0.73 -14.74 6.85
N LEU A 392 -0.57 -14.90 6.62
CA LEU A 392 -1.16 -14.77 5.29
C LEU A 392 -2.00 -13.50 5.17
N PRO A 393 -2.02 -12.84 4.00
CA PRO A 393 -2.88 -11.68 3.76
C PRO A 393 -4.36 -11.98 4.01
N GLY A 394 -5.04 -11.09 4.74
CA GLY A 394 -6.48 -11.20 5.01
C GLY A 394 -6.91 -12.34 5.95
N SER A 395 -5.96 -12.95 6.68
CA SER A 395 -6.25 -14.10 7.55
C SER A 395 -6.88 -13.75 8.90
N ARG A 396 -6.81 -12.49 9.34
CA ARG A 396 -7.21 -12.07 10.70
C ARG A 396 -8.34 -11.04 10.72
N ASP A 397 -8.15 -9.89 10.09
CA ASP A 397 -9.09 -8.77 10.12
C ASP A 397 -9.04 -8.05 8.77
N ALA A 398 -10.19 -7.84 8.13
CA ALA A 398 -10.28 -7.15 6.83
C ALA A 398 -9.81 -5.69 6.87
N ARG A 399 -9.74 -5.09 8.05
CA ARG A 399 -9.23 -3.72 8.26
C ARG A 399 -7.70 -3.62 8.19
N LEU A 400 -7.02 -4.77 8.25
CA LEU A 400 -5.56 -4.84 8.21
C LEU A 400 -5.04 -4.94 6.78
N ASP A 401 -3.89 -4.33 6.54
CA ASP A 401 -3.19 -4.46 5.26
C ASP A 401 -2.76 -5.91 5.01
N GLY A 402 -2.78 -6.33 3.74
CA GLY A 402 -2.47 -7.69 3.34
C GLY A 402 -0.96 -7.97 3.33
N PHE A 403 -0.40 -8.37 4.47
CA PHE A 403 1.00 -8.80 4.57
C PHE A 403 1.14 -10.32 4.56
N PHE A 404 2.21 -10.79 3.93
CA PHE A 404 2.79 -12.11 4.16
C PHE A 404 4.03 -11.97 5.03
N ALA A 405 4.23 -12.88 5.99
CA ALA A 405 5.49 -12.99 6.70
C ALA A 405 5.76 -14.43 7.13
N GLN A 406 7.02 -14.85 7.09
CA GLN A 406 7.50 -16.14 7.56
C GLN A 406 8.78 -15.98 8.36
N ALA A 407 8.80 -16.51 9.56
CA ALA A 407 10.01 -16.64 10.34
C ALA A 407 10.81 -17.88 9.90
N LEU A 408 12.11 -17.69 9.78
CA LEU A 408 13.11 -18.72 9.51
C LEU A 408 14.14 -18.71 10.62
N GLU A 409 14.56 -19.86 11.09
CA GLU A 409 15.58 -20.00 12.12
C GLU A 409 16.75 -20.80 11.59
N ARG A 410 17.97 -20.29 11.82
CA ARG A 410 19.20 -20.98 11.45
C ARG A 410 19.52 -21.99 12.55
N LYS A 411 19.66 -23.26 12.19
CA LYS A 411 20.06 -24.32 13.12
C LYS A 411 21.48 -24.08 13.68
N GLU A 412 21.72 -24.63 14.82
CA GLU A 412 23.08 -24.80 15.33
C GLU A 412 23.90 -25.62 14.33
N SER A 413 25.14 -25.25 14.10
CA SER A 413 26.04 -25.91 13.13
C SER A 413 26.55 -27.23 13.66
#